data_59d775edf03ca2cd3516c3b0b67b701d
#
_entry.id   59d775edf03ca2cd3516c3b0b67b701d
#
_cell.length_a   1.000
_cell.length_b   1.000
_cell.length_c   1.000
_cell.angle_alpha   90.00
_cell.angle_beta   90.00
_cell.angle_gamma   90.00
#
_symmetry.space_group_name_H-M   'P 1'
#
loop_
_entity.id
_entity.type
_entity.pdbx_description
1 polymer ?
#
loop_
_entity_poly.entity_id
_entity_poly.type
_entity_poly.pdbx_seq_one_letter_code
_entity_poly.pdbx_strand_id
1 'polypeptide(L)'
;MRSQGEEVTFTIEEGNSGEISVRSQCASVQLVDYGKNRKNIQKLQETMEEIKSTLTPEELAQKANELEEDLTRPLTEEERRLQAESEKESSFIHFFIPRKGFIATPVLIDINILVFILMAATGAGILEPSTLALLNWGADFGPLTLTGDWWRAVTCNFVHIGAFHLLMNMYAFIYIGIWLEHLIGTRRMFVSYLLTGLCSAVFSLYMHAETISAGASGSIFGLYGIFLAFLLFHRIERSQRKALLTSILIFVGYNLIYGIRAGVDNAAHIGGLLSGFLLGFIYVFGERMKK
;
A
#
# COMPACT_ATOMS: atom_id res chain seq x y z
N MET A 1 -15.95 -3.62 3.33
CA MET A 1 -14.72 -4.15 2.69
C MET A 1 -14.95 -5.62 2.40
N ARG A 2 -15.03 -6.02 1.14
CA ARG A 2 -15.02 -7.45 0.78
C ARG A 2 -13.60 -7.94 1.00
N SER A 3 -13.41 -9.04 1.73
CA SER A 3 -12.13 -9.73 1.82
C SER A 3 -11.77 -10.17 0.39
N GLN A 4 -10.63 -9.76 -0.09
CA GLN A 4 -10.00 -10.44 -1.21
C GLN A 4 -9.71 -11.86 -0.70
N GLY A 5 -10.21 -12.86 -1.41
CA GLY A 5 -10.29 -14.25 -0.96
C GLY A 5 -9.06 -14.76 -0.22
N GLU A 6 -9.26 -15.69 0.66
CA GLU A 6 -8.22 -16.41 1.38
C GLU A 6 -8.16 -17.82 0.79
N GLU A 7 -6.97 -18.29 0.51
CA GLU A 7 -6.73 -19.65 0.04
C GLU A 7 -6.37 -20.52 1.23
N VAL A 8 -7.10 -21.61 1.42
CA VAL A 8 -6.79 -22.61 2.43
C VAL A 8 -6.35 -23.87 1.71
N THR A 9 -5.08 -24.22 1.84
CA THR A 9 -4.49 -25.40 1.22
C THR A 9 -4.43 -26.52 2.24
N PHE A 10 -4.95 -27.69 1.85
CA PHE A 10 -4.83 -28.93 2.61
C PHE A 10 -3.79 -29.80 1.94
N THR A 11 -2.82 -30.29 2.69
CA THR A 11 -1.89 -31.32 2.23
C THR A 11 -2.09 -32.56 3.07
N ILE A 12 -2.47 -33.64 2.42
CA ILE A 12 -2.58 -34.96 3.02
C ILE A 12 -1.30 -35.70 2.66
N GLU A 13 -0.48 -36.04 3.66
CA GLU A 13 0.67 -36.88 3.41
C GLU A 13 0.21 -38.35 3.28
N GLU A 14 0.49 -38.93 2.13
CA GLU A 14 0.31 -40.38 1.91
C GLU A 14 1.29 -41.17 2.79
N GLY A 15 0.87 -41.45 4.00
CA GLY A 15 1.61 -42.27 4.98
C GLY A 15 0.70 -42.67 6.13
N ASN A 16 1.07 -43.72 6.82
CA ASN A 16 0.28 -44.43 7.83
C ASN A 16 -0.15 -43.61 9.08
N SER A 17 0.05 -42.30 9.10
CA SER A 17 -0.21 -41.45 10.27
C SER A 17 -1.51 -40.64 10.17
N GLY A 18 -2.13 -40.54 8.99
CA GLY A 18 -3.35 -39.73 8.84
C GLY A 18 -3.16 -38.25 9.19
N GLU A 19 -1.96 -37.71 9.07
CA GLU A 19 -1.64 -36.34 9.40
C GLU A 19 -2.07 -35.40 8.25
N ILE A 20 -2.89 -34.40 8.57
CA ILE A 20 -3.36 -33.40 7.63
C ILE A 20 -2.68 -32.09 7.98
N SER A 21 -1.82 -31.59 7.09
CA SER A 21 -1.28 -30.25 7.25
C SER A 21 -2.20 -29.23 6.56
N VAL A 22 -2.54 -28.17 7.30
CA VAL A 22 -3.43 -27.11 6.82
C VAL A 22 -2.68 -25.80 6.78
N ARG A 23 -2.65 -25.18 5.61
CA ARG A 23 -2.07 -23.86 5.41
C ARG A 23 -3.14 -22.90 4.92
N SER A 24 -3.31 -21.78 5.63
CA SER A 24 -4.14 -20.66 5.17
C SER A 24 -3.24 -19.50 4.75
N GLN A 25 -3.46 -18.99 3.55
CA GLN A 25 -2.71 -17.84 3.01
C GLN A 25 -3.68 -16.89 2.30
N CYS A 26 -3.31 -15.63 2.18
CA CYS A 26 -4.10 -14.66 1.43
C CYS A 26 -3.93 -14.90 -0.08
N ALA A 27 -5.02 -14.92 -0.83
CA ALA A 27 -5.01 -15.10 -2.28
C ALA A 27 -4.47 -13.89 -3.05
N SER A 28 -4.25 -12.75 -2.38
CA SER A 28 -3.66 -11.54 -2.95
C SER A 28 -2.42 -11.11 -2.21
N VAL A 29 -1.61 -10.23 -2.81
CA VAL A 29 -0.41 -9.65 -2.19
C VAL A 29 -0.80 -8.92 -0.91
N GLN A 30 -0.67 -9.59 0.22
CA GLN A 30 -0.88 -9.05 1.55
C GLN A 30 0.44 -9.11 2.32
N LEU A 31 0.97 -7.93 2.65
CA LEU A 31 2.28 -7.82 3.33
C LEU A 31 2.23 -8.20 4.81
N VAL A 32 1.04 -8.24 5.41
CA VAL A 32 0.86 -8.59 6.83
C VAL A 32 -0.42 -9.41 7.00
N ASP A 33 -0.28 -10.62 7.54
CA ASP A 33 -1.39 -11.43 8.01
C ASP A 33 -1.88 -10.90 9.37
N TYR A 34 -3.03 -10.27 9.37
CA TYR A 34 -3.67 -9.70 10.58
C TYR A 34 -4.27 -10.76 11.52
N GLY A 35 -3.70 -11.96 11.55
CA GLY A 35 -4.19 -13.08 12.35
C GLY A 35 -5.45 -13.75 11.77
N LYS A 36 -5.83 -13.42 10.54
CA LYS A 36 -6.95 -14.05 9.84
C LYS A 36 -6.66 -15.51 9.54
N ASN A 37 -5.45 -15.80 9.03
CA ASN A 37 -5.04 -17.16 8.74
C ASN A 37 -5.09 -18.06 9.99
N ARG A 38 -4.66 -17.54 11.14
CA ARG A 38 -4.79 -18.25 12.42
C ARG A 38 -6.25 -18.49 12.84
N LYS A 39 -7.12 -17.46 12.66
CA LYS A 39 -8.55 -17.59 12.95
C LYS A 39 -9.24 -18.58 12.02
N ASN A 40 -8.84 -18.59 10.74
CA ASN A 40 -9.37 -19.54 9.76
C ASN A 40 -8.99 -20.98 10.12
N ILE A 41 -7.72 -21.22 10.49
CA ILE A 41 -7.26 -22.53 10.94
C ILE A 41 -8.02 -22.95 12.21
N GLN A 42 -8.17 -22.06 13.19
CA GLN A 42 -8.91 -22.35 14.41
C GLN A 42 -10.39 -22.68 14.13
N LYS A 43 -11.07 -21.86 13.31
CA LYS A 43 -12.45 -22.12 12.91
C LYS A 43 -12.60 -23.43 12.15
N LEU A 44 -11.61 -23.77 11.31
CA LEU A 44 -11.58 -25.04 10.61
C LEU A 44 -11.47 -26.21 11.58
N GLN A 45 -10.56 -26.12 12.58
CA GLN A 45 -10.39 -27.17 13.59
C GLN A 45 -11.69 -27.37 14.40
N GLU A 46 -12.31 -26.26 14.84
CA GLU A 46 -13.61 -26.32 15.54
C GLU A 46 -14.70 -26.98 14.67
N THR A 47 -14.78 -26.62 13.39
CA THR A 47 -15.74 -27.21 12.44
C THR A 47 -15.44 -28.70 12.19
N MET A 48 -14.16 -29.09 12.09
CA MET A 48 -13.79 -30.50 11.93
C MET A 48 -14.16 -31.35 13.15
N GLU A 49 -13.98 -30.81 14.36
CA GLU A 49 -14.39 -31.50 15.58
C GLU A 49 -15.93 -31.62 15.69
N GLU A 50 -16.65 -30.58 15.32
CA GLU A 50 -18.11 -30.60 15.24
C GLU A 50 -18.63 -31.64 14.23
N ILE A 51 -18.02 -31.69 13.03
CA ILE A 51 -18.33 -32.68 11.99
C ILE A 51 -18.08 -34.10 12.48
N LYS A 52 -16.90 -34.33 13.11
CA LYS A 52 -16.56 -35.67 13.67
C LYS A 52 -17.52 -36.12 14.77
N SER A 53 -18.08 -35.18 15.51
CA SER A 53 -19.02 -35.49 16.60
C SER A 53 -20.47 -35.67 16.12
N THR A 54 -20.82 -35.13 14.93
CA THR A 54 -22.21 -35.07 14.43
C THR A 54 -22.50 -36.09 13.32
N LEU A 55 -21.49 -36.48 12.53
CA LEU A 55 -21.67 -37.36 11.38
C LEU A 55 -21.20 -38.79 11.67
N THR A 56 -21.95 -39.76 11.16
CA THR A 56 -21.53 -41.17 11.17
C THR A 56 -20.41 -41.38 10.16
N PRO A 57 -19.60 -42.50 10.29
CA PRO A 57 -18.56 -42.82 9.32
C PRO A 57 -19.08 -42.97 7.89
N GLU A 58 -20.33 -43.47 7.73
CA GLU A 58 -20.97 -43.64 6.44
C GLU A 58 -21.34 -42.30 5.82
N GLU A 59 -21.90 -41.39 6.58
CA GLU A 59 -22.22 -40.00 6.13
C GLU A 59 -20.95 -39.21 5.78
N LEU A 60 -19.86 -39.43 6.52
CA LEU A 60 -18.57 -38.84 6.21
C LEU A 60 -18.01 -39.34 4.87
N ALA A 61 -18.10 -40.65 4.63
CA ALA A 61 -17.65 -41.26 3.37
C ALA A 61 -18.49 -40.79 2.18
N GLN A 62 -19.79 -40.66 2.34
CA GLN A 62 -20.67 -40.13 1.31
C GLN A 62 -20.34 -38.68 0.96
N LYS A 63 -20.16 -37.80 1.97
CA LYS A 63 -19.79 -36.40 1.76
C LYS A 63 -18.39 -36.25 1.16
N ALA A 64 -17.44 -37.14 1.52
CA ALA A 64 -16.13 -37.15 0.91
C ALA A 64 -16.18 -37.46 -0.58
N ASN A 65 -16.99 -38.45 -0.98
CA ASN A 65 -17.17 -38.82 -2.40
C ASN A 65 -17.88 -37.68 -3.19
N GLU A 66 -18.92 -37.06 -2.61
CA GLU A 66 -19.59 -35.89 -3.21
C GLU A 66 -18.63 -34.72 -3.43
N LEU A 67 -17.75 -34.46 -2.44
CA LEU A 67 -16.76 -33.39 -2.53
C LEU A 67 -15.68 -33.71 -3.57
N GLU A 68 -15.22 -34.96 -3.65
CA GLU A 68 -14.24 -35.44 -4.64
C GLU A 68 -14.81 -35.30 -6.06
N GLU A 69 -16.07 -35.64 -6.26
CA GLU A 69 -16.77 -35.49 -7.53
C GLU A 69 -16.89 -33.99 -7.91
N ASP A 70 -17.21 -33.11 -6.96
CA ASP A 70 -17.32 -31.67 -7.19
C ASP A 70 -15.94 -31.03 -7.46
N LEU A 71 -14.88 -31.48 -6.79
CA LEU A 71 -13.51 -30.99 -7.00
C LEU A 71 -12.91 -31.49 -8.34
N THR A 72 -13.32 -32.65 -8.84
CA THR A 72 -12.81 -33.23 -10.07
C THR A 72 -13.62 -32.86 -11.30
N ARG A 73 -14.83 -32.29 -11.14
CA ARG A 73 -15.65 -31.82 -12.27
C ARG A 73 -14.95 -30.69 -13.04
N PRO A 74 -15.05 -30.66 -14.35
CA PRO A 74 -14.57 -29.55 -15.13
C PRO A 74 -15.33 -28.27 -14.77
N LEU A 75 -14.60 -27.18 -14.55
CA LEU A 75 -15.18 -25.87 -14.28
C LEU A 75 -16.15 -25.46 -15.39
N THR A 76 -17.29 -24.91 -15.01
CA THR A 76 -18.22 -24.31 -15.97
C THR A 76 -17.58 -23.10 -16.67
N GLU A 77 -18.12 -22.65 -17.80
CA GLU A 77 -17.62 -21.46 -18.49
C GLU A 77 -17.68 -20.20 -17.61
N GLU A 78 -18.70 -20.10 -16.77
CA GLU A 78 -18.85 -18.97 -15.83
C GLU A 78 -17.77 -19.01 -14.72
N GLU A 79 -17.52 -20.18 -14.13
CA GLU A 79 -16.45 -20.37 -13.14
C GLU A 79 -15.05 -20.08 -13.73
N ARG A 80 -14.78 -20.55 -14.97
CA ARG A 80 -13.53 -20.21 -15.69
C ARG A 80 -13.39 -18.72 -15.94
N ARG A 81 -14.49 -18.02 -16.30
CA ARG A 81 -14.49 -16.56 -16.46
C ARG A 81 -14.19 -15.86 -15.14
N LEU A 82 -14.87 -16.26 -14.06
CA LEU A 82 -14.64 -15.70 -12.72
C LEU A 82 -13.20 -15.94 -12.24
N GLN A 83 -12.66 -17.13 -12.49
CA GLN A 83 -11.28 -17.47 -12.17
C GLN A 83 -10.30 -16.62 -13.00
N ALA A 84 -10.49 -16.50 -14.30
CA ALA A 84 -9.68 -15.68 -15.19
C ALA A 84 -9.77 -14.17 -14.87
N GLU A 85 -10.95 -13.68 -14.43
CA GLU A 85 -11.10 -12.31 -13.92
C GLU A 85 -10.37 -12.11 -12.60
N SER A 86 -10.45 -13.06 -11.68
CA SER A 86 -9.72 -13.05 -10.40
C SER A 86 -8.20 -13.08 -10.62
N GLU A 87 -7.71 -13.92 -11.53
CA GLU A 87 -6.29 -13.98 -11.88
C GLU A 87 -5.80 -12.67 -12.55
N LYS A 88 -6.62 -12.09 -13.42
CA LYS A 88 -6.34 -10.76 -13.99
C LYS A 88 -6.28 -9.69 -12.91
N GLU A 89 -7.22 -9.68 -11.95
CA GLU A 89 -7.26 -8.71 -10.86
C GLU A 89 -6.06 -8.84 -9.90
N SER A 90 -5.47 -10.02 -9.77
CA SER A 90 -4.29 -10.26 -8.94
C SER A 90 -2.96 -9.85 -9.59
N SER A 91 -2.96 -9.51 -10.88
CA SER A 91 -1.75 -9.13 -11.60
C SER A 91 -1.17 -7.81 -11.10
N PHE A 92 0.15 -7.78 -10.85
CA PHE A 92 0.91 -6.59 -10.44
C PHE A 92 0.72 -5.37 -11.37
N ILE A 93 0.43 -5.63 -12.66
CA ILE A 93 0.16 -4.58 -13.67
C ILE A 93 -1.07 -3.71 -13.30
N HIS A 94 -2.00 -4.23 -12.52
CA HIS A 94 -3.20 -3.50 -12.10
C HIS A 94 -2.92 -2.31 -11.15
N PHE A 95 -1.73 -2.24 -10.56
CA PHE A 95 -1.32 -1.07 -9.77
C PHE A 95 -0.96 0.14 -10.65
N PHE A 96 -0.76 -0.08 -11.95
CA PHE A 96 -0.43 0.94 -12.94
C PHE A 96 -1.61 1.30 -13.87
N ILE A 97 -2.73 0.59 -13.77
CA ILE A 97 -3.89 0.82 -14.64
C ILE A 97 -5.00 1.50 -13.84
N PRO A 98 -5.38 2.75 -14.20
CA PRO A 98 -6.51 3.44 -13.58
C PRO A 98 -7.82 2.66 -13.74
N ARG A 99 -8.56 2.51 -12.65
CA ARG A 99 -9.87 1.84 -12.62
C ARG A 99 -10.83 2.55 -11.67
N LYS A 100 -12.13 2.32 -11.83
CA LYS A 100 -13.14 2.98 -11.00
C LYS A 100 -12.85 2.83 -9.51
N GLY A 101 -12.66 3.94 -8.80
CA GLY A 101 -12.33 3.99 -7.37
C GLY A 101 -10.84 3.84 -7.05
N PHE A 102 -9.97 3.68 -8.06
CA PHE A 102 -8.52 3.59 -7.93
C PHE A 102 -7.85 4.22 -9.17
N ILE A 103 -7.84 5.53 -9.25
CA ILE A 103 -7.35 6.32 -10.39
C ILE A 103 -6.14 7.16 -10.00
N ALA A 104 -6.20 7.84 -8.84
CA ALA A 104 -5.18 8.78 -8.45
C ALA A 104 -3.84 8.09 -8.19
N THR A 105 -3.86 6.96 -7.50
CA THR A 105 -2.65 6.21 -7.19
C THR A 105 -1.91 5.75 -8.43
N PRO A 106 -2.52 4.99 -9.39
CA PRO A 106 -1.83 4.62 -10.62
C PRO A 106 -1.35 5.83 -11.42
N VAL A 107 -2.17 6.85 -11.63
CA VAL A 107 -1.78 8.03 -12.41
C VAL A 107 -0.59 8.75 -11.79
N LEU A 108 -0.56 8.93 -10.47
CA LEU A 108 0.57 9.58 -9.79
C LEU A 108 1.83 8.71 -9.84
N ILE A 109 1.71 7.39 -9.75
CA ILE A 109 2.82 6.45 -9.94
C ILE A 109 3.38 6.58 -11.35
N ASP A 110 2.51 6.53 -12.36
CA ASP A 110 2.90 6.62 -13.77
C ASP A 110 3.59 7.96 -14.08
N ILE A 111 3.11 9.06 -13.48
CA ILE A 111 3.78 10.39 -13.62
C ILE A 111 5.19 10.33 -13.02
N ASN A 112 5.36 9.77 -11.82
CA ASN A 112 6.68 9.65 -11.18
C ASN A 112 7.64 8.79 -12.04
N ILE A 113 7.17 7.67 -12.56
CA ILE A 113 7.94 6.79 -13.45
C ILE A 113 8.28 7.52 -14.75
N LEU A 114 7.31 8.21 -15.38
CA LEU A 114 7.51 8.94 -16.62
C LEU A 114 8.56 10.05 -16.44
N VAL A 115 8.46 10.85 -15.37
CA VAL A 115 9.46 11.90 -15.07
C VAL A 115 10.84 11.28 -14.92
N PHE A 116 10.97 10.16 -14.21
CA PHE A 116 12.25 9.48 -14.05
C PHE A 116 12.83 8.94 -15.37
N ILE A 117 11.98 8.36 -16.23
CA ILE A 117 12.39 7.91 -17.56
C ILE A 117 12.90 9.09 -18.39
N LEU A 118 12.21 10.23 -18.38
CA LEU A 118 12.62 11.43 -19.08
C LEU A 118 13.93 11.99 -18.52
N MET A 119 14.12 12.00 -17.21
CA MET A 119 15.39 12.35 -16.57
C MET A 119 16.54 11.47 -17.08
N ALA A 120 16.35 10.16 -17.08
CA ALA A 120 17.35 9.20 -17.58
C ALA A 120 17.64 9.40 -19.07
N ALA A 121 16.63 9.60 -19.90
CA ALA A 121 16.75 9.83 -21.35
C ALA A 121 17.50 11.12 -21.70
N THR A 122 17.44 12.12 -20.83
CA THR A 122 18.20 13.39 -20.98
C THR A 122 19.60 13.34 -20.36
N GLY A 123 20.05 12.17 -19.92
CA GLY A 123 21.41 11.97 -19.42
C GLY A 123 21.62 12.28 -17.94
N ALA A 124 20.55 12.40 -17.16
CA ALA A 124 20.65 12.63 -15.71
C ALA A 124 21.33 11.47 -14.95
N GLY A 125 21.37 10.28 -15.55
CA GLY A 125 21.82 9.06 -14.91
C GLY A 125 20.67 8.27 -14.28
N ILE A 126 20.85 6.93 -14.17
CA ILE A 126 19.81 6.02 -13.67
C ILE A 126 20.01 5.70 -12.19
N LEU A 127 21.24 5.40 -11.78
CA LEU A 127 21.50 4.96 -10.41
C LEU A 127 21.75 6.13 -9.46
N GLU A 128 22.55 7.09 -9.90
CA GLU A 128 22.96 8.26 -9.13
C GLU A 128 22.95 9.51 -10.03
N PRO A 129 21.80 10.15 -10.23
CA PRO A 129 21.72 11.44 -10.93
C PRO A 129 22.61 12.49 -10.26
N SER A 130 23.33 13.28 -11.08
CA SER A 130 24.14 14.37 -10.55
C SER A 130 23.28 15.45 -9.91
N THR A 131 23.85 16.16 -8.93
CA THR A 131 23.20 17.30 -8.26
C THR A 131 22.67 18.32 -9.28
N LEU A 132 23.46 18.64 -10.30
CA LEU A 132 23.05 19.57 -11.36
C LEU A 132 21.85 19.06 -12.13
N ALA A 133 21.82 17.75 -12.45
CA ALA A 133 20.66 17.14 -13.12
C ALA A 133 19.41 17.21 -12.27
N LEU A 134 19.50 16.92 -10.96
CA LEU A 134 18.37 17.06 -10.03
C LEU A 134 17.83 18.49 -9.99
N LEU A 135 18.70 19.48 -9.90
CA LEU A 135 18.32 20.91 -9.90
C LEU A 135 17.68 21.32 -11.24
N ASN A 136 18.21 20.87 -12.36
CA ASN A 136 17.65 21.17 -13.69
C ASN A 136 16.26 20.54 -13.89
N TRP A 137 15.98 19.41 -13.23
CA TRP A 137 14.68 18.74 -13.26
C TRP A 137 13.71 19.24 -12.19
N GLY A 138 14.09 20.21 -11.37
CA GLY A 138 13.20 20.86 -10.40
C GLY A 138 13.21 20.27 -9.02
N ALA A 139 14.35 19.72 -8.58
CA ALA A 139 14.57 19.42 -7.17
C ALA A 139 14.50 20.72 -6.34
N ASP A 140 13.99 20.62 -5.12
CA ASP A 140 13.88 21.77 -4.21
C ASP A 140 15.24 22.11 -3.62
N PHE A 141 15.56 23.39 -3.60
CA PHE A 141 16.80 23.93 -3.06
C PHE A 141 16.58 25.40 -2.69
N GLY A 142 16.70 25.75 -1.41
CA GLY A 142 16.32 27.04 -0.89
C GLY A 142 16.91 28.24 -1.65
N PRO A 143 18.21 28.27 -2.00
CA PRO A 143 18.80 29.35 -2.78
C PRO A 143 18.13 29.61 -4.14
N LEU A 144 17.46 28.63 -4.72
CA LEU A 144 16.68 28.78 -5.97
C LEU A 144 15.21 29.00 -5.69
N THR A 145 14.63 28.17 -4.85
CA THR A 145 13.18 28.17 -4.56
C THR A 145 12.73 29.48 -3.93
N LEU A 146 13.51 30.01 -2.98
CA LEU A 146 13.18 31.26 -2.27
C LEU A 146 13.51 32.52 -3.06
N THR A 147 14.27 32.41 -4.15
CA THR A 147 14.65 33.57 -4.97
C THR A 147 13.88 33.68 -6.28
N GLY A 148 12.84 32.87 -6.49
CA GLY A 148 11.95 32.98 -7.65
C GLY A 148 11.43 31.65 -8.20
N ASP A 149 12.14 30.56 -8.01
CA ASP A 149 11.78 29.24 -8.53
C ASP A 149 10.80 28.48 -7.59
N TRP A 150 9.79 29.15 -7.05
CA TRP A 150 8.84 28.60 -6.08
C TRP A 150 8.15 27.30 -6.52
N TRP A 151 8.03 27.08 -7.83
CA TRP A 151 7.47 25.86 -8.43
C TRP A 151 8.24 24.60 -8.05
N ARG A 152 9.51 24.72 -7.64
CA ARG A 152 10.36 23.61 -7.18
C ARG A 152 9.78 22.91 -5.94
N ALA A 153 9.08 23.63 -5.08
CA ALA A 153 8.37 23.05 -3.95
C ALA A 153 7.26 22.05 -4.35
N VAL A 154 6.83 22.09 -5.61
CA VAL A 154 5.88 21.13 -6.17
C VAL A 154 6.60 20.06 -6.99
N THR A 155 7.50 20.46 -7.90
CA THR A 155 8.15 19.53 -8.83
C THR A 155 9.11 18.57 -8.17
N CYS A 156 9.72 18.94 -7.05
CA CYS A 156 10.60 18.07 -6.27
C CYS A 156 9.94 16.74 -5.89
N ASN A 157 8.62 16.72 -5.72
CA ASN A 157 7.86 15.51 -5.38
C ASN A 157 7.79 14.48 -6.52
N PHE A 158 8.27 14.81 -7.71
CA PHE A 158 8.31 13.92 -8.88
C PHE A 158 9.73 13.61 -9.34
N VAL A 159 10.74 14.33 -8.86
CA VAL A 159 12.16 14.12 -9.16
C VAL A 159 12.73 13.07 -8.23
N HIS A 160 13.52 12.09 -8.73
CA HIS A 160 14.07 11.01 -7.92
C HIS A 160 15.60 10.91 -8.04
N ILE A 161 16.24 10.61 -6.90
CA ILE A 161 17.70 10.57 -6.73
C ILE A 161 18.32 9.25 -7.25
N GLY A 162 17.55 8.46 -8.02
CA GLY A 162 17.99 7.20 -8.62
C GLY A 162 16.90 6.15 -8.63
N ALA A 163 17.12 5.09 -9.41
CA ALA A 163 16.15 4.03 -9.65
C ALA A 163 15.71 3.31 -8.36
N PHE A 164 16.65 3.05 -7.44
CA PHE A 164 16.32 2.41 -6.18
C PHE A 164 15.41 3.29 -5.32
N HIS A 165 15.69 4.60 -5.28
CA HIS A 165 14.85 5.55 -4.55
C HIS A 165 13.44 5.63 -5.13
N LEU A 166 13.32 5.69 -6.48
CA LEU A 166 12.02 5.62 -7.16
C LEU A 166 11.27 4.33 -6.79
N LEU A 167 11.94 3.17 -6.90
CA LEU A 167 11.35 1.87 -6.62
C LEU A 167 10.78 1.80 -5.20
N MET A 168 11.54 2.24 -4.22
CA MET A 168 11.11 2.24 -2.80
C MET A 168 9.95 3.21 -2.56
N ASN A 169 9.95 4.37 -3.21
CA ASN A 169 8.84 5.32 -3.16
C ASN A 169 7.57 4.73 -3.78
N MET A 170 7.66 4.14 -4.96
CA MET A 170 6.48 3.56 -5.64
C MET A 170 5.93 2.36 -4.86
N TYR A 171 6.79 1.52 -4.30
CA TYR A 171 6.37 0.45 -3.41
C TYR A 171 5.57 0.97 -2.19
N ALA A 172 6.11 1.98 -1.50
CA ALA A 172 5.43 2.60 -0.36
C ALA A 172 4.13 3.28 -0.78
N PHE A 173 4.10 3.89 -1.98
CA PHE A 173 2.92 4.55 -2.51
C PHE A 173 1.82 3.55 -2.90
N ILE A 174 2.14 2.46 -3.56
CA ILE A 174 1.18 1.38 -3.86
C ILE A 174 0.55 0.88 -2.56
N TYR A 175 1.38 0.59 -1.55
CA TYR A 175 0.91 0.06 -0.28
C TYR A 175 -0.12 0.97 0.39
N ILE A 176 0.18 2.27 0.54
CA ILE A 176 -0.76 3.21 1.17
C ILE A 176 -1.93 3.55 0.25
N GLY A 177 -1.70 3.63 -1.06
CA GLY A 177 -2.69 4.02 -2.06
C GLY A 177 -3.86 3.04 -2.15
N ILE A 178 -3.59 1.74 -2.09
CA ILE A 178 -4.62 0.69 -2.07
C ILE A 178 -5.65 0.92 -0.95
N TRP A 179 -5.19 1.31 0.22
CA TRP A 179 -6.06 1.53 1.37
C TRP A 179 -6.70 2.91 1.36
N LEU A 180 -5.89 3.93 1.13
CA LEU A 180 -6.31 5.29 1.36
C LEU A 180 -7.23 5.82 0.26
N GLU A 181 -6.94 5.54 -1.02
CA GLU A 181 -7.78 6.05 -2.10
C GLU A 181 -9.22 5.53 -2.02
N HIS A 182 -9.42 4.27 -1.60
CA HIS A 182 -10.76 3.72 -1.34
C HIS A 182 -11.48 4.40 -0.17
N LEU A 183 -10.73 4.89 0.82
CA LEU A 183 -11.31 5.57 1.98
C LEU A 183 -11.71 7.01 1.69
N ILE A 184 -10.85 7.77 1.01
CA ILE A 184 -11.03 9.20 0.83
C ILE A 184 -11.54 9.59 -0.57
N GLY A 185 -11.45 8.66 -1.53
CA GLY A 185 -11.81 8.85 -2.92
C GLY A 185 -10.73 9.55 -3.77
N THR A 186 -10.81 9.33 -5.07
CA THR A 186 -9.78 9.76 -6.05
C THR A 186 -9.46 11.25 -5.99
N ARG A 187 -10.47 12.13 -5.94
CA ARG A 187 -10.23 13.59 -5.92
C ARG A 187 -9.44 14.03 -4.69
N ARG A 188 -9.83 13.53 -3.51
CA ARG A 188 -9.11 13.86 -2.27
C ARG A 188 -7.71 13.25 -2.27
N MET A 189 -7.53 12.09 -2.90
CA MET A 189 -6.21 11.45 -3.03
C MET A 189 -5.23 12.34 -3.81
N PHE A 190 -5.61 12.86 -4.99
CA PHE A 190 -4.81 13.82 -5.75
C PHE A 190 -4.47 15.07 -4.96
N VAL A 191 -5.49 15.70 -4.35
CA VAL A 191 -5.29 16.91 -3.55
C VAL A 191 -4.37 16.65 -2.36
N SER A 192 -4.55 15.52 -1.69
CA SER A 192 -3.72 15.14 -0.53
C SER A 192 -2.26 14.95 -0.92
N TYR A 193 -1.97 14.23 -2.01
CA TYR A 193 -0.61 14.03 -2.49
C TYR A 193 0.10 15.36 -2.77
N LEU A 194 -0.54 16.25 -3.53
CA LEU A 194 0.05 17.55 -3.90
C LEU A 194 0.18 18.48 -2.69
N LEU A 195 -0.84 18.57 -1.85
CA LEU A 195 -0.84 19.47 -0.70
C LEU A 195 0.17 19.04 0.37
N THR A 196 0.20 17.77 0.70
CA THR A 196 1.16 17.26 1.70
C THR A 196 2.58 17.29 1.18
N GLY A 197 2.79 17.07 -0.12
CA GLY A 197 4.09 17.25 -0.77
C GLY A 197 4.58 18.70 -0.73
N LEU A 198 3.69 19.65 -1.01
CA LEU A 198 4.01 21.08 -0.89
C LEU A 198 4.35 21.45 0.58
N CYS A 199 3.54 21.02 1.54
CA CYS A 199 3.83 21.25 2.96
C CYS A 199 5.15 20.62 3.40
N SER A 200 5.45 19.43 2.89
CA SER A 200 6.72 18.73 3.10
C SER A 200 7.91 19.54 2.60
N ALA A 201 7.85 20.04 1.36
CA ALA A 201 8.90 20.88 0.78
C ALA A 201 9.09 22.18 1.57
N VAL A 202 8.00 22.87 1.91
CA VAL A 202 8.05 24.11 2.73
C VAL A 202 8.67 23.83 4.11
N PHE A 203 8.35 22.71 4.75
CA PHE A 203 8.93 22.35 6.03
C PHE A 203 10.43 22.02 5.92
N SER A 204 10.82 21.33 4.85
CA SER A 204 12.24 21.09 4.55
C SER A 204 13.01 22.40 4.34
N LEU A 205 12.48 23.31 3.52
CA LEU A 205 13.06 24.64 3.30
C LEU A 205 13.24 25.44 4.61
N TYR A 206 12.24 25.35 5.49
CA TYR A 206 12.30 26.04 6.79
C TYR A 206 13.40 25.47 7.69
N MET A 207 13.60 24.17 7.69
CA MET A 207 14.56 23.49 8.56
C MET A 207 15.97 23.45 7.97
N HIS A 208 16.08 23.26 6.65
CA HIS A 208 17.35 22.97 5.97
C HIS A 208 17.37 23.53 4.54
N ALA A 209 17.27 24.86 4.37
CA ALA A 209 17.21 25.52 3.06
C ALA A 209 18.38 25.17 2.11
N GLU A 210 19.56 24.87 2.65
CA GLU A 210 20.74 24.49 1.87
C GLU A 210 20.77 23.01 1.43
N THR A 211 19.74 22.22 1.79
CA THR A 211 19.66 20.81 1.39
C THR A 211 18.85 20.68 0.11
N ILE A 212 19.33 19.85 -0.81
CA ILE A 212 18.56 19.49 -2.01
C ILE A 212 17.55 18.41 -1.62
N SER A 213 16.27 18.70 -1.81
CA SER A 213 15.18 17.79 -1.54
C SER A 213 14.54 17.33 -2.84
N ALA A 214 14.40 16.01 -3.00
CA ALA A 214 13.80 15.39 -4.18
C ALA A 214 13.24 14.00 -3.83
N GLY A 215 12.04 13.70 -4.29
CA GLY A 215 11.35 12.42 -4.10
C GLY A 215 9.90 12.57 -3.72
N ALA A 216 9.10 11.57 -4.06
CA ALA A 216 7.69 11.47 -3.67
C ALA A 216 7.49 11.24 -2.16
N SER A 217 8.57 10.97 -1.42
CA SER A 217 8.49 10.49 -0.04
C SER A 217 7.78 11.44 0.90
N GLY A 218 7.95 12.77 0.75
CA GLY A 218 7.23 13.76 1.54
C GLY A 218 5.72 13.68 1.37
N SER A 219 5.25 13.58 0.13
CA SER A 219 3.83 13.33 -0.19
C SER A 219 3.35 12.00 0.39
N ILE A 220 4.14 10.93 0.22
CA ILE A 220 3.82 9.58 0.71
C ILE A 220 3.69 9.58 2.24
N PHE A 221 4.62 10.20 2.96
CA PHE A 221 4.51 10.36 4.42
C PHE A 221 3.25 11.16 4.80
N GLY A 222 2.85 12.13 3.99
CA GLY A 222 1.58 12.84 4.15
C GLY A 222 0.38 11.91 4.02
N LEU A 223 0.36 11.01 3.03
CA LEU A 223 -0.69 10.00 2.88
C LEU A 223 -0.72 9.03 4.07
N TYR A 224 0.43 8.62 4.59
CA TYR A 224 0.51 7.84 5.84
C TYR A 224 -0.04 8.61 7.04
N GLY A 225 0.22 9.93 7.12
CA GLY A 225 -0.35 10.82 8.14
C GLY A 225 -1.88 10.87 8.09
N ILE A 226 -2.46 11.02 6.89
CA ILE A 226 -3.92 10.97 6.69
C ILE A 226 -4.46 9.63 7.16
N PHE A 227 -3.85 8.53 6.73
CA PHE A 227 -4.31 7.19 7.09
C PHE A 227 -4.22 6.95 8.60
N LEU A 228 -3.16 7.44 9.26
CA LEU A 228 -3.02 7.41 10.71
C LEU A 228 -4.19 8.12 11.42
N ALA A 229 -4.60 9.30 10.95
CA ALA A 229 -5.75 10.01 11.48
C ALA A 229 -7.05 9.19 11.32
N PHE A 230 -7.26 8.54 10.17
CA PHE A 230 -8.39 7.64 9.97
C PHE A 230 -8.36 6.45 10.93
N LEU A 231 -7.21 5.81 11.13
CA LEU A 231 -7.08 4.68 12.05
C LEU A 231 -7.37 5.06 13.52
N LEU A 232 -7.03 6.28 13.91
CA LEU A 232 -7.24 6.76 15.28
C LEU A 232 -8.67 7.24 15.53
N PHE A 233 -9.28 7.91 14.56
CA PHE A 233 -10.53 8.65 14.77
C PHE A 233 -11.73 8.10 14.01
N HIS A 234 -11.54 7.24 13.01
CA HIS A 234 -12.63 6.60 12.28
C HIS A 234 -12.98 5.23 12.91
N ARG A 235 -14.24 4.75 12.67
CA ARG A 235 -14.69 3.45 13.18
C ARG A 235 -14.16 2.32 12.30
N ILE A 236 -12.97 1.85 12.63
CA ILE A 236 -12.35 0.65 12.03
C ILE A 236 -12.36 -0.47 13.08
N GLU A 237 -12.57 -1.69 12.65
CA GLU A 237 -12.55 -2.86 13.53
C GLU A 237 -11.24 -2.92 14.33
N ARG A 238 -11.34 -3.18 15.63
CA ARG A 238 -10.20 -3.06 16.58
C ARG A 238 -9.02 -3.96 16.21
N SER A 239 -9.29 -5.16 15.70
CA SER A 239 -8.25 -6.10 15.27
C SER A 239 -7.47 -5.58 14.08
N GLN A 240 -8.16 -5.13 13.03
CA GLN A 240 -7.57 -4.54 11.83
C GLN A 240 -6.82 -3.24 12.15
N ARG A 241 -7.42 -2.38 12.99
CA ARG A 241 -6.80 -1.12 13.40
C ARG A 241 -5.45 -1.32 14.08
N LYS A 242 -5.36 -2.27 15.03
CA LYS A 242 -4.10 -2.55 15.73
C LYS A 242 -3.00 -2.97 14.76
N ALA A 243 -3.30 -3.86 13.85
CA ALA A 243 -2.34 -4.39 12.91
C ALA A 243 -1.86 -3.32 11.90
N LEU A 244 -2.79 -2.52 11.33
CA LEU A 244 -2.46 -1.41 10.43
C LEU A 244 -1.64 -0.33 11.14
N LEU A 245 -2.00 0.04 12.38
CA LEU A 245 -1.21 0.98 13.18
C LEU A 245 0.21 0.47 13.41
N THR A 246 0.36 -0.80 13.78
CA THR A 246 1.69 -1.40 13.97
C THR A 246 2.52 -1.34 12.71
N SER A 247 1.96 -1.70 11.55
CA SER A 247 2.66 -1.67 10.26
C SER A 247 3.10 -0.25 9.88
N ILE A 248 2.22 0.74 10.07
CA ILE A 248 2.53 2.15 9.79
C ILE A 248 3.63 2.66 10.72
N LEU A 249 3.51 2.39 12.02
CA LEU A 249 4.51 2.85 13.01
C LEU A 249 5.89 2.23 12.75
N ILE A 250 5.93 0.95 12.36
CA ILE A 250 7.18 0.30 11.95
C ILE A 250 7.74 0.96 10.69
N PHE A 251 6.91 1.14 9.65
CA PHE A 251 7.35 1.74 8.39
C PHE A 251 7.85 3.17 8.59
N VAL A 252 7.06 4.04 9.22
CA VAL A 252 7.40 5.44 9.48
C VAL A 252 8.63 5.53 10.39
N GLY A 253 8.62 4.77 11.51
CA GLY A 253 9.72 4.76 12.46
C GLY A 253 11.04 4.30 11.84
N TYR A 254 11.00 3.18 11.09
CA TYR A 254 12.17 2.69 10.38
C TYR A 254 12.75 3.72 9.40
N ASN A 255 11.89 4.33 8.56
CA ASN A 255 12.35 5.32 7.58
C ASN A 255 12.91 6.58 8.23
N LEU A 256 12.32 7.08 9.32
CA LEU A 256 12.85 8.24 10.06
C LEU A 256 14.18 7.92 10.74
N ILE A 257 14.34 6.74 11.35
CA ILE A 257 15.59 6.31 12.00
C ILE A 257 16.69 6.10 10.93
N TYR A 258 16.35 5.42 9.84
CA TYR A 258 17.28 5.20 8.73
C TYR A 258 17.72 6.53 8.10
N GLY A 259 16.78 7.46 7.92
CA GLY A 259 17.04 8.77 7.36
C GLY A 259 18.06 9.62 8.14
N ILE A 260 18.19 9.41 9.44
CA ILE A 260 19.22 10.11 10.25
C ILE A 260 20.65 9.76 9.78
N ARG A 261 20.85 8.53 9.30
CA ARG A 261 22.19 8.03 8.89
C ARG A 261 22.44 8.15 7.38
N ALA A 262 21.39 8.12 6.58
CA ALA A 262 21.49 8.00 5.13
C ALA A 262 21.53 9.35 4.38
N GLY A 263 21.54 10.50 5.07
CA GLY A 263 21.44 11.81 4.43
C GLY A 263 20.10 12.08 3.74
N VAL A 264 19.04 11.39 4.20
CA VAL A 264 17.67 11.58 3.73
C VAL A 264 17.06 12.81 4.39
N ASP A 265 16.24 13.56 3.66
CA ASP A 265 15.53 14.73 4.16
C ASP A 265 14.40 14.35 5.13
N ASN A 266 14.77 14.11 6.39
CA ASN A 266 13.82 13.81 7.45
C ASN A 266 12.87 14.98 7.77
N ALA A 267 13.27 16.22 7.51
CA ALA A 267 12.39 17.38 7.69
C ALA A 267 11.20 17.29 6.71
N ALA A 268 11.47 16.94 5.45
CA ALA A 268 10.43 16.69 4.47
C ALA A 268 9.46 15.57 4.93
N HIS A 269 9.99 14.46 5.44
CA HIS A 269 9.17 13.34 5.93
C HIS A 269 8.27 13.76 7.11
N ILE A 270 8.82 14.48 8.07
CA ILE A 270 8.06 14.98 9.25
C ILE A 270 7.02 15.99 8.81
N GLY A 271 7.38 16.95 7.95
CA GLY A 271 6.45 17.96 7.42
C GLY A 271 5.28 17.32 6.68
N GLY A 272 5.57 16.32 5.84
CA GLY A 272 4.54 15.54 5.15
C GLY A 272 3.63 14.81 6.14
N LEU A 273 4.19 14.05 7.08
CA LEU A 273 3.43 13.27 8.07
C LEU A 273 2.50 14.15 8.92
N LEU A 274 2.99 15.28 9.42
CA LEU A 274 2.22 16.19 10.24
C LEU A 274 1.10 16.89 9.46
N SER A 275 1.40 17.42 8.28
CA SER A 275 0.39 18.05 7.42
C SER A 275 -0.67 17.06 6.98
N GLY A 276 -0.27 15.84 6.64
CA GLY A 276 -1.17 14.76 6.32
C GLY A 276 -2.06 14.35 7.48
N PHE A 277 -1.51 14.25 8.69
CA PHE A 277 -2.29 13.93 9.89
C PHE A 277 -3.37 15.00 10.16
N LEU A 278 -3.01 16.28 10.04
CA LEU A 278 -3.97 17.38 10.18
C LEU A 278 -5.05 17.34 9.09
N LEU A 279 -4.67 17.08 7.84
CA LEU A 279 -5.63 16.96 6.74
C LEU A 279 -6.56 15.77 6.93
N GLY A 280 -6.04 14.63 7.38
CA GLY A 280 -6.82 13.44 7.71
C GLY A 280 -7.80 13.69 8.84
N PHE A 281 -7.41 14.44 9.86
CA PHE A 281 -8.30 14.88 10.93
C PHE A 281 -9.47 15.71 10.36
N ILE A 282 -9.17 16.67 9.48
CA ILE A 282 -10.21 17.47 8.81
C ILE A 282 -11.17 16.58 8.01
N TYR A 283 -10.68 15.59 7.28
CA TYR A 283 -11.53 14.68 6.51
C TYR A 283 -12.45 13.85 7.41
N VAL A 284 -11.92 13.26 8.48
CA VAL A 284 -12.70 12.43 9.41
C VAL A 284 -13.81 13.24 10.10
N PHE A 285 -13.50 14.42 10.59
CA PHE A 285 -14.48 15.25 11.30
C PHE A 285 -15.44 15.96 10.33
N GLY A 286 -15.00 16.35 9.14
CA GLY A 286 -15.87 16.87 8.10
C GLY A 286 -16.92 15.86 7.60
N GLU A 287 -16.63 14.57 7.64
CA GLU A 287 -17.61 13.50 7.34
C GLU A 287 -18.62 13.29 8.48
N ARG A 288 -18.20 13.48 9.73
CA ARG A 288 -19.10 13.38 10.88
C ARG A 288 -20.14 14.50 10.94
N MET A 289 -19.77 15.71 10.49
CA MET A 289 -20.69 16.86 10.48
C MET A 289 -21.74 16.79 9.36
N LYS A 290 -21.58 15.91 8.38
CA LYS A 290 -22.53 15.73 7.26
C LYS A 290 -23.56 14.62 7.52
N LYS A 291 -23.44 13.88 8.61
CA LYS A 291 -24.38 12.86 9.09
C LYS A 291 -25.23 13.38 10.23
#